data_1a107361e470399677c57296b0871200
#
_entry.id   1a107361e470399677c57296b0871200
#
_cell.length_a   1.000
_cell.length_b   1.000
_cell.length_c   1.000
_cell.angle_alpha   90.00
_cell.angle_beta   90.00
_cell.angle_gamma   90.00
#
_symmetry.space_group_name_H-M   'P 1'
#
loop_
_entity.id
_entity.type
_entity.pdbx_description
1 polymer ?
#
loop_
_entity_poly.entity_id
_entity_poly.type
_entity_poly.pdbx_seq_one_letter_code
_entity_poly.pdbx_strand_id
1 'polypeptide(L)'
;NVFPGQEAKSVAVRSSSTLEDLEETSFAGQHTTYLNVIDENSLISRVKDCWASLWTPRAMHYRAQLSRQIEPLAMAVVVQQMIPATASGVAFSVDPVTGDYRRMVINATWGLGEGVVTGSVNGDLYTIDKESLSPLGNVIGDKESAMVSSEAESGTMLVTMHPTQRREPALTSTQLRVIARLIRDVEIAMGGPQDIEWSFHGDHPYILQSRPVTGGLITLNEQTEEDFPIRWPDPEAQDHHWKFNFVTSGMEQDPFVPLETDLRAVWFAGRQHALKLGGGS
;
A
#
# COMPACT_ATOMS: atom_id res chain seq x y z
N ASN A 1 25.41 -17.67 7.26
CA ASN A 1 26.07 -16.62 6.48
C ASN A 1 25.01 -15.95 5.62
N VAL A 2 24.62 -14.73 5.95
CA VAL A 2 23.58 -13.97 5.22
C VAL A 2 24.11 -13.50 3.86
N PHE A 3 25.42 -13.36 3.73
CA PHE A 3 26.13 -13.01 2.50
C PHE A 3 27.05 -14.17 2.09
N PRO A 4 26.54 -15.27 1.50
CA PRO A 4 27.40 -16.33 1.00
C PRO A 4 28.24 -15.82 -0.16
N GLY A 5 29.54 -15.95 -0.05
CA GLY A 5 30.50 -15.45 -1.02
C GLY A 5 30.20 -15.87 -2.46
N GLN A 6 30.26 -14.92 -3.33
CA GLN A 6 30.10 -14.79 -4.78
C GLN A 6 28.88 -13.97 -5.14
N GLU A 7 29.07 -12.72 -5.39
CA GLU A 7 28.12 -11.63 -5.59
C GLU A 7 27.47 -11.20 -4.27
N ALA A 8 27.91 -10.09 -3.74
CA ALA A 8 27.35 -9.47 -2.55
C ALA A 8 25.87 -9.16 -2.81
N LYS A 9 25.00 -10.08 -2.43
CA LYS A 9 23.56 -9.92 -2.57
C LYS A 9 23.13 -9.00 -1.43
N SER A 10 22.60 -7.85 -1.77
CA SER A 10 22.02 -6.96 -0.79
C SER A 10 20.77 -7.55 -0.16
N VAL A 11 20.44 -7.07 1.03
CA VAL A 11 19.25 -7.51 1.77
C VAL A 11 18.38 -6.32 2.14
N ALA A 12 17.09 -6.57 2.32
CA ALA A 12 16.16 -5.71 3.02
C ALA A 12 16.13 -6.10 4.50
N VAL A 13 16.12 -5.13 5.40
CA VAL A 13 15.96 -5.31 6.84
C VAL A 13 14.66 -4.67 7.25
N ARG A 14 13.69 -5.49 7.65
CA ARG A 14 12.30 -5.07 7.90
C ARG A 14 11.93 -5.37 9.35
N SER A 15 11.35 -4.41 10.04
CA SER A 15 10.72 -4.65 11.33
C SER A 15 9.42 -5.43 11.14
N SER A 16 9.10 -6.28 12.11
CA SER A 16 7.85 -7.01 12.21
C SER A 16 7.43 -7.05 13.68
N SER A 17 6.47 -6.24 14.03
CA SER A 17 6.02 -6.01 15.40
C SER A 17 4.71 -6.74 15.67
N THR A 18 4.51 -7.20 16.89
CA THR A 18 3.22 -7.75 17.36
C THR A 18 2.08 -6.73 17.32
N LEU A 19 2.39 -5.46 17.08
CA LEU A 19 1.40 -4.37 16.97
C LEU A 19 1.10 -3.96 15.53
N GLU A 20 1.75 -4.57 14.52
CA GLU A 20 1.70 -4.10 13.13
C GLU A 20 0.33 -4.37 12.49
N ASP A 21 -0.32 -5.49 12.85
CA ASP A 21 -1.56 -5.99 12.23
C ASP A 21 -2.72 -6.09 13.22
N LEU A 22 -2.90 -5.06 14.07
CA LEU A 22 -4.09 -5.04 14.92
C LEU A 22 -5.34 -4.71 14.09
N GLU A 23 -6.42 -5.50 14.27
CA GLU A 23 -7.65 -5.42 13.47
C GLU A 23 -8.31 -4.05 13.46
N GLU A 24 -8.17 -3.27 14.53
CA GLU A 24 -8.82 -1.96 14.67
C GLU A 24 -7.93 -0.78 14.25
N THR A 25 -6.61 -1.00 14.07
CA THR A 25 -5.68 0.09 13.82
C THR A 25 -4.47 -0.39 13.02
N SER A 26 -4.29 0.13 11.82
CA SER A 26 -3.14 -0.20 10.98
C SER A 26 -1.91 0.62 11.38
N PHE A 27 -0.82 -0.04 11.75
CA PHE A 27 0.52 0.56 11.92
C PHE A 27 1.25 0.76 10.57
N ALA A 28 0.53 0.69 9.46
CA ALA A 28 1.13 0.84 8.15
C ALA A 28 2.02 2.09 8.08
N GLY A 29 3.26 1.90 7.66
CA GLY A 29 4.23 2.99 7.51
C GLY A 29 4.84 3.53 8.81
N GLN A 30 4.61 2.90 9.98
CA GLN A 30 5.22 3.33 11.25
C GLN A 30 6.56 2.63 11.54
N HIS A 31 6.81 1.50 10.90
CA HIS A 31 8.01 0.72 11.09
C HIS A 31 9.01 0.95 9.94
N THR A 32 10.28 0.97 10.30
CA THR A 32 11.35 1.31 9.37
C THR A 32 11.76 0.06 8.59
N THR A 33 11.76 0.19 7.27
CA THR A 33 12.39 -0.77 6.35
C THR A 33 13.67 -0.16 5.81
N TYR A 34 14.75 -0.91 5.84
CA TYR A 34 16.04 -0.54 5.23
C TYR A 34 16.30 -1.43 4.03
N LEU A 35 16.36 -0.85 2.85
CA LEU A 35 16.62 -1.56 1.60
C LEU A 35 18.08 -1.48 1.21
N ASN A 36 18.51 -2.45 0.42
CA ASN A 36 19.85 -2.50 -0.16
C ASN A 36 20.98 -2.43 0.87
N VAL A 37 20.88 -3.20 1.94
CA VAL A 37 21.96 -3.36 2.93
C VAL A 37 22.97 -4.36 2.38
N ILE A 38 24.22 -3.94 2.16
CA ILE A 38 25.23 -4.67 1.38
C ILE A 38 26.36 -5.30 2.21
N ASP A 39 26.49 -4.94 3.49
CA ASP A 39 27.56 -5.43 4.36
C ASP A 39 27.07 -5.80 5.76
N GLU A 40 27.86 -6.59 6.49
CA GLU A 40 27.53 -7.11 7.80
C GLU A 40 27.42 -6.03 8.89
N ASN A 41 28.27 -5.01 8.85
CA ASN A 41 28.23 -3.92 9.84
C ASN A 41 26.96 -3.09 9.68
N SER A 42 26.62 -2.76 8.45
CA SER A 42 25.36 -2.10 8.11
C SER A 42 24.19 -2.97 8.51
N LEU A 43 24.20 -4.28 8.25
CA LEU A 43 23.14 -5.20 8.65
C LEU A 43 22.90 -5.14 10.16
N ILE A 44 23.95 -5.29 10.97
CA ILE A 44 23.84 -5.26 12.42
C ILE A 44 23.31 -3.92 12.92
N SER A 45 23.75 -2.80 12.29
CA SER A 45 23.24 -1.47 12.62
C SER A 45 21.75 -1.38 12.32
N ARG A 46 21.30 -1.80 11.13
CA ARG A 46 19.87 -1.73 10.74
C ARG A 46 18.98 -2.61 11.59
N VAL A 47 19.46 -3.77 12.03
CA VAL A 47 18.73 -4.62 12.99
C VAL A 47 18.50 -3.86 14.30
N LYS A 48 19.54 -3.19 14.82
CA LYS A 48 19.42 -2.36 16.03
C LYS A 48 18.49 -1.17 15.82
N ASP A 49 18.54 -0.55 14.65
CA ASP A 49 17.67 0.57 14.30
C ASP A 49 16.18 0.13 14.23
N CYS A 50 15.91 -1.06 13.70
CA CYS A 50 14.57 -1.66 13.75
C CYS A 50 14.07 -1.79 15.19
N TRP A 51 14.86 -2.36 16.09
CA TRP A 51 14.47 -2.46 17.50
C TRP A 51 14.31 -1.07 18.16
N ALA A 52 15.20 -0.13 17.85
CA ALA A 52 15.13 1.22 18.38
C ALA A 52 13.85 1.96 17.91
N SER A 53 13.32 1.62 16.74
CA SER A 53 12.09 2.24 16.20
C SER A 53 10.86 2.05 17.12
N LEU A 54 10.84 1.02 17.96
CA LEU A 54 9.81 0.83 18.99
C LEU A 54 9.75 1.97 20.01
N TRP A 55 10.84 2.70 20.18
CA TRP A 55 10.99 3.74 21.19
C TRP A 55 10.96 5.16 20.62
N THR A 56 10.59 5.29 19.34
CA THR A 56 10.35 6.62 18.76
C THR A 56 9.18 7.32 19.44
N PRO A 57 9.16 8.65 19.53
CA PRO A 57 8.05 9.40 20.11
C PRO A 57 6.69 9.01 19.51
N ARG A 58 6.65 8.79 18.20
CA ARG A 58 5.45 8.38 17.46
C ARG A 58 4.95 6.99 17.92
N ALA A 59 5.86 6.00 17.97
CA ALA A 59 5.52 4.66 18.41
C ALA A 59 5.09 4.63 19.89
N MET A 60 5.72 5.46 20.74
CA MET A 60 5.34 5.59 22.15
C MET A 60 3.98 6.26 22.33
N HIS A 61 3.71 7.33 21.59
CA HIS A 61 2.43 8.04 21.64
C HIS A 61 1.27 7.12 21.23
N TYR A 62 1.45 6.42 20.12
CA TYR A 62 0.44 5.47 19.64
C TYR A 62 0.15 4.37 20.65
N ARG A 63 1.17 3.76 21.25
CA ARG A 63 0.98 2.76 22.32
C ARG A 63 0.23 3.32 23.51
N ALA A 64 0.47 4.58 23.87
CA ALA A 64 -0.24 5.22 24.97
C ALA A 64 -1.75 5.36 24.69
N GLN A 65 -2.14 5.48 23.42
CA GLN A 65 -3.54 5.55 23.01
C GLN A 65 -4.26 4.20 23.04
N LEU A 66 -3.54 3.10 22.77
CA LEU A 66 -4.11 1.74 22.73
C LEU A 66 -4.51 1.16 24.10
N SER A 67 -4.42 1.91 25.19
CA SER A 67 -4.89 1.62 26.55
C SER A 67 -5.08 0.14 26.94
N ARG A 68 -4.17 -0.41 27.76
CA ARG A 68 -4.35 -1.46 28.78
C ARG A 68 -4.45 -2.94 28.38
N GLN A 69 -4.47 -3.35 27.13
CA GLN A 69 -4.54 -4.78 26.76
C GLN A 69 -3.39 -5.24 25.87
N ILE A 70 -2.27 -4.51 25.87
CA ILE A 70 -1.15 -4.85 24.98
C ILE A 70 -0.41 -6.05 25.58
N GLU A 71 -0.42 -7.16 24.86
CA GLU A 71 0.53 -8.26 25.04
C GLU A 71 1.97 -7.75 25.10
N PRO A 72 2.91 -8.47 25.68
CA PRO A 72 4.28 -8.00 25.77
C PRO A 72 4.78 -7.59 24.39
N LEU A 73 5.21 -6.33 24.28
CA LEU A 73 5.74 -5.75 23.06
C LEU A 73 6.94 -6.56 22.57
N ALA A 74 6.80 -7.15 21.41
CA ALA A 74 7.87 -7.88 20.75
C ALA A 74 8.06 -7.38 19.31
N MET A 75 9.31 -7.37 18.86
CA MET A 75 9.66 -7.05 17.49
C MET A 75 10.66 -8.08 16.96
N ALA A 76 10.24 -8.79 15.93
CA ALA A 76 11.12 -9.54 15.07
C ALA A 76 11.74 -8.61 14.02
N VAL A 77 12.87 -9.04 13.47
CA VAL A 77 13.50 -8.38 12.32
C VAL A 77 13.65 -9.40 11.22
N VAL A 78 13.03 -9.12 10.08
CA VAL A 78 13.12 -9.95 8.88
C VAL A 78 14.30 -9.46 8.05
N VAL A 79 15.26 -10.35 7.76
CA VAL A 79 16.36 -10.11 6.83
C VAL A 79 16.04 -10.87 5.56
N GLN A 80 15.68 -10.14 4.51
CA GLN A 80 15.18 -10.70 3.25
C GLN A 80 16.13 -10.36 2.11
N GLN A 81 16.43 -11.32 1.25
CA GLN A 81 17.23 -11.06 0.06
C GLN A 81 16.54 -10.03 -0.83
N MET A 82 17.28 -9.00 -1.29
CA MET A 82 16.79 -8.06 -2.29
C MET A 82 16.63 -8.75 -3.64
N ILE A 83 15.53 -8.45 -4.30
CA ILE A 83 15.30 -8.84 -5.69
C ILE A 83 15.69 -7.65 -6.56
N PRO A 84 16.58 -7.82 -7.56
CA PRO A 84 16.90 -6.76 -8.52
C PRO A 84 15.71 -6.51 -9.44
N ALA A 85 14.74 -5.78 -8.92
CA ALA A 85 13.44 -5.60 -9.53
C ALA A 85 13.52 -4.81 -10.83
N THR A 86 12.94 -5.35 -11.91
CA THR A 86 12.68 -4.63 -13.16
C THR A 86 11.38 -3.86 -13.09
N ALA A 87 10.37 -4.43 -12.44
CA ALA A 87 9.11 -3.80 -12.09
C ALA A 87 8.65 -4.31 -10.72
N SER A 88 7.90 -3.50 -10.00
CA SER A 88 7.36 -3.87 -8.70
C SER A 88 6.14 -3.03 -8.35
N GLY A 89 5.48 -3.36 -7.26
CA GLY A 89 4.33 -2.59 -6.82
C GLY A 89 3.60 -3.22 -5.65
N VAL A 90 2.39 -2.71 -5.45
CA VAL A 90 1.46 -3.17 -4.44
C VAL A 90 0.18 -3.65 -5.12
N ALA A 91 -0.43 -4.68 -4.58
CA ALA A 91 -1.71 -5.17 -5.07
C ALA A 91 -2.65 -5.48 -3.92
N PHE A 92 -3.91 -5.13 -4.12
CA PHE A 92 -5.00 -5.48 -3.24
C PHE A 92 -5.85 -6.56 -3.90
N SER A 93 -6.04 -7.66 -3.22
CA SER A 93 -6.89 -8.75 -3.73
C SER A 93 -8.39 -8.44 -3.68
N VAL A 94 -8.75 -7.28 -3.16
CA VAL A 94 -10.09 -6.68 -3.16
C VAL A 94 -9.92 -5.22 -3.57
N ASP A 95 -10.93 -4.59 -4.17
CA ASP A 95 -10.86 -3.14 -4.42
C ASP A 95 -10.95 -2.38 -3.08
N PRO A 96 -9.87 -1.73 -2.63
CA PRO A 96 -9.84 -1.12 -1.29
C PRO A 96 -10.70 0.15 -1.20
N VAL A 97 -11.11 0.71 -2.34
CA VAL A 97 -11.93 1.93 -2.38
C VAL A 97 -13.43 1.61 -2.38
N THR A 98 -13.82 0.59 -3.15
CA THR A 98 -15.23 0.23 -3.30
C THR A 98 -15.64 -0.96 -2.44
N GLY A 99 -14.68 -1.73 -1.89
CA GLY A 99 -14.95 -2.97 -1.19
C GLY A 99 -15.42 -4.11 -2.10
N ASP A 100 -15.32 -3.97 -3.43
CA ASP A 100 -15.76 -5.00 -4.36
C ASP A 100 -14.81 -6.20 -4.38
N TYR A 101 -15.23 -7.31 -3.77
CA TYR A 101 -14.47 -8.56 -3.69
C TYR A 101 -14.27 -9.26 -5.05
N ARG A 102 -15.00 -8.85 -6.09
CA ARG A 102 -14.85 -9.40 -7.44
C ARG A 102 -13.71 -8.75 -8.22
N ARG A 103 -13.12 -7.69 -7.67
CA ARG A 103 -12.07 -6.92 -8.30
C ARG A 103 -10.81 -6.96 -7.47
N MET A 104 -9.68 -6.97 -8.13
CA MET A 104 -8.38 -6.68 -7.54
C MET A 104 -7.79 -5.43 -8.17
N VAL A 105 -6.97 -4.72 -7.40
CA VAL A 105 -6.29 -3.50 -7.83
C VAL A 105 -4.79 -3.74 -7.77
N ILE A 106 -4.09 -3.49 -8.87
CA ILE A 106 -2.64 -3.68 -8.98
C ILE A 106 -2.02 -2.34 -9.33
N ASN A 107 -1.12 -1.87 -8.48
CA ASN A 107 -0.27 -0.72 -8.77
C ASN A 107 1.11 -1.22 -9.17
N ALA A 108 1.69 -0.65 -10.24
CA ALA A 108 2.96 -1.09 -10.80
C ALA A 108 3.87 0.09 -11.18
N THR A 109 5.16 -0.04 -10.90
CA THR A 109 6.18 0.92 -11.30
C THR A 109 7.45 0.24 -11.77
N TRP A 110 8.36 0.99 -12.39
CA TRP A 110 9.70 0.52 -12.69
C TRP A 110 10.58 0.50 -11.44
N GLY A 111 11.46 -0.49 -11.36
CA GLY A 111 12.40 -0.64 -10.24
C GLY A 111 11.75 -1.11 -8.95
N LEU A 112 12.14 -0.54 -7.81
CA LEU A 112 11.72 -0.95 -6.47
C LEU A 112 10.37 -0.35 -6.09
N GLY A 113 9.50 -1.14 -5.44
CA GLY A 113 8.16 -0.75 -5.03
C GLY A 113 8.09 0.31 -3.93
N GLU A 114 9.19 0.53 -3.20
CA GLU A 114 9.28 1.58 -2.16
C GLU A 114 8.81 2.94 -2.68
N GLY A 115 9.14 3.27 -3.93
CA GLY A 115 8.74 4.54 -4.54
C GLY A 115 7.23 4.73 -4.65
N VAL A 116 6.48 3.65 -4.90
CA VAL A 116 5.00 3.68 -4.92
C VAL A 116 4.43 3.72 -3.51
N VAL A 117 4.97 2.92 -2.61
CA VAL A 117 4.52 2.85 -1.20
C VAL A 117 4.70 4.19 -0.49
N THR A 118 5.81 4.89 -0.74
CA THR A 118 6.09 6.23 -0.19
C THR A 118 5.42 7.36 -0.95
N GLY A 119 4.78 7.10 -2.09
CA GLY A 119 4.20 8.14 -2.94
C GLY A 119 5.23 9.01 -3.68
N SER A 120 6.51 8.63 -3.66
CA SER A 120 7.59 9.38 -4.34
C SER A 120 7.67 9.10 -5.83
N VAL A 121 7.01 8.04 -6.32
CA VAL A 121 6.93 7.66 -7.73
C VAL A 121 5.49 7.40 -8.12
N ASN A 122 5.06 7.97 -9.25
CA ASN A 122 3.77 7.60 -9.84
C ASN A 122 3.86 6.20 -10.44
N GLY A 123 2.78 5.42 -10.29
CA GLY A 123 2.68 4.09 -10.85
C GLY A 123 1.53 3.95 -11.84
N ASP A 124 1.50 2.83 -12.54
CA ASP A 124 0.35 2.39 -13.31
C ASP A 124 -0.67 1.77 -12.37
N LEU A 125 -1.95 1.94 -12.66
CA LEU A 125 -3.04 1.34 -11.90
C LEU A 125 -3.85 0.44 -12.82
N TYR A 126 -4.03 -0.81 -12.42
CA TYR A 126 -4.83 -1.81 -13.13
C TYR A 126 -5.97 -2.30 -12.23
N THR A 127 -7.18 -2.31 -12.77
CA THR A 127 -8.33 -2.98 -12.15
C THR A 127 -8.59 -4.27 -12.90
N ILE A 128 -8.60 -5.39 -12.19
CA ILE A 128 -8.69 -6.73 -12.76
C ILE A 128 -9.93 -7.42 -12.23
N ASP A 129 -10.67 -8.07 -13.10
CA ASP A 129 -11.72 -9.01 -12.70
C ASP A 129 -11.09 -10.27 -12.13
N LYS A 130 -11.45 -10.60 -10.88
CA LYS A 130 -10.80 -11.68 -10.12
C LYS A 130 -11.09 -13.06 -10.66
N GLU A 131 -12.26 -13.27 -11.25
CA GLU A 131 -12.66 -14.58 -11.79
C GLU A 131 -11.97 -14.87 -13.12
N SER A 132 -12.13 -13.97 -14.07
CA SER A 132 -11.57 -14.11 -15.42
C SER A 132 -10.09 -13.75 -15.53
N LEU A 133 -9.52 -13.04 -14.54
CA LEU A 133 -8.18 -12.43 -14.55
C LEU A 133 -7.98 -11.48 -15.73
N SER A 134 -9.06 -10.88 -16.21
CA SER A 134 -9.06 -9.93 -17.31
C SER A 134 -9.03 -8.49 -16.80
N PRO A 135 -8.27 -7.58 -17.44
CA PRO A 135 -8.28 -6.18 -17.07
C PRO A 135 -9.65 -5.56 -17.39
N LEU A 136 -10.23 -4.88 -16.39
CA LEU A 136 -11.45 -4.08 -16.53
C LEU A 136 -11.12 -2.63 -16.90
N GLY A 137 -9.91 -2.16 -16.52
CA GLY A 137 -9.43 -0.83 -16.80
C GLY A 137 -7.98 -0.67 -16.36
N ASN A 138 -7.33 0.35 -16.92
CA ASN A 138 -6.00 0.76 -16.51
C ASN A 138 -5.83 2.27 -16.61
N VAL A 139 -4.95 2.81 -15.78
CA VAL A 139 -4.43 4.17 -15.86
C VAL A 139 -2.91 4.06 -15.88
N ILE A 140 -2.30 4.47 -16.98
CA ILE A 140 -0.84 4.48 -17.11
C ILE A 140 -0.32 5.79 -16.53
N GLY A 141 0.48 5.66 -15.47
CA GLY A 141 1.09 6.80 -14.80
C GLY A 141 2.23 7.42 -15.59
N ASP A 142 2.49 8.70 -15.36
CA ASP A 142 3.71 9.36 -15.85
C ASP A 142 4.83 9.12 -14.83
N LYS A 143 5.61 8.08 -15.06
CA LYS A 143 6.69 7.60 -14.18
C LYS A 143 7.98 8.39 -14.43
N GLU A 144 8.04 9.63 -13.93
CA GLU A 144 9.19 10.54 -14.12
C GLU A 144 10.50 9.97 -13.55
N SER A 145 10.39 9.17 -12.50
CA SER A 145 11.52 8.55 -11.82
C SER A 145 11.23 7.10 -11.46
N ALA A 146 12.27 6.33 -11.24
CA ALA A 146 12.21 4.99 -10.65
C ALA A 146 13.13 4.93 -9.43
N MET A 147 12.71 4.15 -8.42
CA MET A 147 13.55 3.84 -7.28
C MET A 147 14.41 2.63 -7.61
N VAL A 148 15.71 2.74 -7.40
CA VAL A 148 16.66 1.65 -7.64
C VAL A 148 17.62 1.48 -6.46
N SER A 149 18.21 0.29 -6.34
CA SER A 149 19.31 0.08 -5.38
C SER A 149 20.53 0.92 -5.78
N SER A 150 21.17 1.56 -4.82
CA SER A 150 22.47 2.19 -5.05
C SER A 150 23.53 1.12 -5.34
N GLU A 151 24.37 1.33 -6.33
CA GLU A 151 25.47 0.40 -6.65
C GLU A 151 26.70 0.61 -5.74
N ALA A 152 26.87 1.84 -5.22
CA ALA A 152 28.08 2.22 -4.51
C ALA A 152 27.97 2.05 -3.00
N GLU A 153 26.76 2.14 -2.44
CA GLU A 153 26.52 2.16 -1.00
C GLU A 153 25.17 1.52 -0.65
N SER A 154 24.98 1.25 0.66
CA SER A 154 23.68 0.80 1.17
C SER A 154 22.60 1.86 0.94
N GLY A 155 21.40 1.43 0.59
CA GLY A 155 20.24 2.31 0.38
C GLY A 155 19.75 2.34 -1.05
N THR A 156 18.77 3.18 -1.28
CA THR A 156 18.07 3.34 -2.57
C THR A 156 18.25 4.76 -3.10
N MET A 157 18.08 4.92 -4.39
CA MET A 157 18.15 6.23 -5.06
C MET A 157 17.09 6.35 -6.14
N LEU A 158 16.64 7.59 -6.36
CA LEU A 158 15.77 7.92 -7.50
C LEU A 158 16.61 8.18 -8.74
N VAL A 159 16.25 7.52 -9.84
CA VAL A 159 16.81 7.77 -11.17
C VAL A 159 15.74 8.34 -12.09
N THR A 160 16.11 9.33 -12.87
CA THR A 160 15.19 9.93 -13.86
C THR A 160 14.98 8.96 -15.02
N MET A 161 13.71 8.70 -15.36
CA MET A 161 13.34 7.83 -16.45
C MET A 161 13.47 8.52 -17.81
N HIS A 162 13.86 7.73 -18.80
CA HIS A 162 13.89 8.25 -20.17
C HIS A 162 12.47 8.65 -20.62
N PRO A 163 12.29 9.77 -21.34
CA PRO A 163 10.97 10.28 -21.73
C PRO A 163 10.07 9.26 -22.44
N THR A 164 10.65 8.35 -23.21
CA THR A 164 9.90 7.29 -23.91
C THR A 164 9.36 6.23 -22.96
N GLN A 165 10.07 5.92 -21.87
CA GLN A 165 9.69 4.88 -20.91
C GLN A 165 8.71 5.38 -19.85
N ARG A 166 8.65 6.69 -19.59
CA ARG A 166 7.81 7.27 -18.56
C ARG A 166 6.34 6.84 -18.65
N ARG A 167 5.81 6.76 -19.87
CA ARG A 167 4.40 6.46 -20.16
C ARG A 167 4.20 5.06 -20.74
N GLU A 168 5.23 4.24 -20.79
CA GLU A 168 5.08 2.83 -21.13
C GLU A 168 4.56 2.04 -19.93
N PRO A 169 3.68 1.05 -20.13
CA PRO A 169 3.24 0.17 -19.06
C PRO A 169 4.43 -0.53 -18.39
N ALA A 170 4.49 -0.49 -17.06
CA ALA A 170 5.52 -1.19 -16.29
C ALA A 170 5.38 -2.71 -16.35
N LEU A 171 4.21 -3.22 -16.71
CA LEU A 171 3.91 -4.63 -16.90
C LEU A 171 3.45 -4.92 -18.32
N THR A 172 3.97 -5.99 -18.89
CA THR A 172 3.39 -6.59 -20.09
C THR A 172 2.06 -7.27 -19.76
N SER A 173 1.22 -7.50 -20.77
CA SER A 173 -0.05 -8.22 -20.57
C SER A 173 0.14 -9.63 -20.00
N THR A 174 1.26 -10.28 -20.31
CA THR A 174 1.61 -11.59 -19.74
C THR A 174 1.95 -11.48 -18.27
N GLN A 175 2.82 -10.54 -17.89
CA GLN A 175 3.20 -10.29 -16.52
C GLN A 175 2.00 -9.88 -15.67
N LEU A 176 1.12 -9.01 -16.20
CA LEU A 176 -0.11 -8.61 -15.51
C LEU A 176 -1.01 -9.80 -15.18
N ARG A 177 -1.17 -10.73 -16.12
CA ARG A 177 -1.95 -11.96 -15.90
C ARG A 177 -1.29 -12.91 -14.90
N VAL A 178 0.03 -13.02 -14.95
CA VAL A 178 0.79 -13.85 -14.01
C VAL A 178 0.65 -13.33 -12.58
N ILE A 179 0.83 -12.02 -12.38
CA ILE A 179 0.73 -11.44 -11.04
C ILE A 179 -0.71 -11.46 -10.52
N ALA A 180 -1.72 -11.21 -11.37
CA ALA A 180 -3.13 -11.31 -10.98
C ALA A 180 -3.49 -12.72 -10.49
N ARG A 181 -3.00 -13.75 -11.15
CA ARG A 181 -3.18 -15.15 -10.71
C ARG A 181 -2.50 -15.38 -9.34
N LEU A 182 -1.27 -14.93 -9.20
CA LEU A 182 -0.51 -15.11 -7.97
C LEU A 182 -1.17 -14.39 -6.77
N ILE A 183 -1.70 -13.18 -6.98
CA ILE A 183 -2.47 -12.44 -5.96
C ILE A 183 -3.70 -13.24 -5.50
N ARG A 184 -4.46 -13.80 -6.45
CA ARG A 184 -5.62 -14.64 -6.14
C ARG A 184 -5.22 -15.91 -5.36
N ASP A 185 -4.13 -16.54 -5.77
CA ASP A 185 -3.63 -17.76 -5.13
C ASP A 185 -3.16 -17.48 -3.69
N VAL A 186 -2.52 -16.31 -3.45
CA VAL A 186 -2.14 -15.83 -2.11
C VAL A 186 -3.39 -15.58 -1.25
N GLU A 187 -4.41 -14.89 -1.77
CA GLU A 187 -5.67 -14.67 -1.04
C GLU A 187 -6.31 -15.99 -0.61
N ILE A 188 -6.36 -16.98 -1.51
CA ILE A 188 -6.90 -18.31 -1.20
C ILE A 188 -6.07 -18.98 -0.11
N ALA A 189 -4.76 -18.94 -0.21
CA ALA A 189 -3.85 -19.55 0.75
C ALA A 189 -3.93 -18.91 2.14
N MET A 190 -4.14 -17.60 2.19
CA MET A 190 -4.22 -16.81 3.43
C MET A 190 -5.65 -16.77 4.02
N GLY A 191 -6.65 -17.23 3.26
CA GLY A 191 -8.05 -17.33 3.74
C GLY A 191 -8.82 -16.02 3.77
N GLY A 192 -8.36 -14.96 3.07
CA GLY A 192 -9.06 -13.68 3.00
C GLY A 192 -8.30 -12.61 2.22
N PRO A 193 -8.91 -11.41 2.06
CA PRO A 193 -8.32 -10.32 1.29
C PRO A 193 -6.93 -9.92 1.78
N GLN A 194 -6.03 -9.68 0.83
CA GLN A 194 -4.62 -9.39 1.10
C GLN A 194 -4.17 -8.09 0.42
N ASP A 195 -3.33 -7.35 1.13
CA ASP A 195 -2.44 -6.30 0.64
C ASP A 195 -1.07 -6.94 0.40
N ILE A 196 -0.59 -6.89 -0.84
CA ILE A 196 0.53 -7.70 -1.31
C ILE A 196 1.58 -6.81 -1.96
N GLU A 197 2.79 -6.84 -1.43
CA GLU A 197 3.96 -6.28 -2.11
C GLU A 197 4.57 -7.34 -3.02
N TRP A 198 4.85 -6.95 -4.25
CA TRP A 198 5.36 -7.87 -5.27
C TRP A 198 6.46 -7.21 -6.12
N SER A 199 7.26 -8.04 -6.78
CA SER A 199 8.24 -7.60 -7.79
C SER A 199 8.41 -8.61 -8.91
N PHE A 200 8.92 -8.12 -10.04
CA PHE A 200 9.45 -8.92 -11.14
C PHE A 200 10.95 -8.73 -11.28
N HIS A 201 11.66 -9.82 -11.51
CA HIS A 201 12.99 -9.79 -12.08
C HIS A 201 12.93 -10.45 -13.48
N GLY A 202 13.00 -9.64 -14.54
CA GLY A 202 12.61 -10.09 -15.88
C GLY A 202 11.16 -10.56 -15.89
N ASP A 203 10.93 -11.82 -16.26
CA ASP A 203 9.59 -12.44 -16.28
C ASP A 203 9.26 -13.26 -15.02
N HIS A 204 10.15 -13.26 -14.03
CA HIS A 204 9.97 -14.05 -12.81
C HIS A 204 9.31 -13.22 -11.71
N PRO A 205 8.11 -13.60 -11.23
CA PRO A 205 7.42 -12.88 -10.16
C PRO A 205 7.90 -13.30 -8.79
N TYR A 206 7.88 -12.38 -7.83
CA TYR A 206 8.16 -12.60 -6.42
C TYR A 206 7.09 -11.92 -5.56
N ILE A 207 6.61 -12.61 -4.54
CA ILE A 207 5.85 -12.00 -3.44
C ILE A 207 6.85 -11.60 -2.37
N LEU A 208 6.84 -10.34 -1.99
CA LEU A 208 7.77 -9.77 -1.01
C LEU A 208 7.15 -9.73 0.37
N GLN A 209 5.86 -9.39 0.45
CA GLN A 209 5.08 -9.34 1.67
C GLN A 209 3.60 -9.56 1.33
N SER A 210 2.87 -10.16 2.27
CA SER A 210 1.41 -10.23 2.23
C SER A 210 0.88 -9.98 3.63
N ARG A 211 -0.16 -9.16 3.74
CA ARG A 211 -0.84 -8.89 5.00
C ARG A 211 -2.35 -8.82 4.76
N PRO A 212 -3.16 -9.16 5.76
CA PRO A 212 -4.61 -8.98 5.66
C PRO A 212 -4.95 -7.51 5.37
N VAL A 213 -5.95 -7.29 4.52
CA VAL A 213 -6.52 -5.94 4.37
C VAL A 213 -7.29 -5.64 5.65
N THR A 214 -6.70 -4.82 6.53
CA THR A 214 -7.30 -4.38 7.79
C THR A 214 -7.84 -2.97 7.62
N GLY A 215 -9.09 -2.75 7.98
CA GLY A 215 -9.71 -1.43 8.04
C GLY A 215 -10.23 -0.89 6.71
N GLY A 216 -11.44 -0.37 6.74
CA GLY A 216 -12.00 0.44 5.66
C GLY A 216 -12.49 -0.29 4.43
N LEU A 217 -12.56 -1.63 4.42
CA LEU A 217 -13.48 -2.29 3.52
C LEU A 217 -14.87 -1.82 3.93
N ILE A 218 -15.30 -0.71 3.31
CA ILE A 218 -16.70 -0.34 3.33
C ILE A 218 -17.38 -1.50 2.62
N THR A 219 -17.77 -2.52 3.37
CA THR A 219 -18.77 -3.45 2.91
C THR A 219 -19.96 -2.56 2.65
N LEU A 220 -20.14 -2.19 1.39
CA LEU A 220 -21.42 -1.72 0.91
C LEU A 220 -22.34 -2.97 0.91
N ASN A 221 -22.58 -3.52 2.12
CA ASN A 221 -23.84 -4.16 2.36
C ASN A 221 -24.85 -3.12 1.93
N GLU A 222 -25.88 -3.54 1.22
CA GLU A 222 -27.02 -2.72 0.87
C GLU A 222 -27.50 -1.99 2.14
N GLN A 223 -26.77 -0.94 2.53
CA GLN A 223 -27.18 -0.04 3.60
C GLN A 223 -28.33 0.71 2.99
N THR A 224 -29.51 0.36 3.43
CA THR A 224 -30.74 1.05 3.07
C THR A 224 -30.66 2.48 3.58
N GLU A 225 -31.39 3.40 2.98
CA GLU A 225 -31.48 4.80 3.44
C GLU A 225 -31.88 4.92 4.93
N GLU A 226 -32.37 3.84 5.55
CA GLU A 226 -32.71 3.77 6.97
C GLU A 226 -31.48 3.71 7.88
N ASP A 227 -30.31 3.20 7.41
CA ASP A 227 -29.12 3.04 8.24
C ASP A 227 -28.33 4.36 8.43
N PHE A 228 -28.51 5.33 7.53
CA PHE A 228 -27.91 6.66 7.63
C PHE A 228 -28.91 7.76 7.24
N PRO A 229 -29.80 8.18 8.14
CA PRO A 229 -30.68 9.31 7.88
C PRO A 229 -29.88 10.62 7.93
N ILE A 230 -29.12 10.93 6.87
CA ILE A 230 -28.51 12.25 6.72
C ILE A 230 -29.65 13.23 6.43
N ARG A 231 -30.16 13.87 7.46
CA ARG A 231 -31.04 15.02 7.33
C ARG A 231 -30.17 16.26 7.12
N TRP A 232 -30.11 16.73 5.90
CA TRP A 232 -29.53 18.04 5.63
C TRP A 232 -30.36 19.10 6.34
N PRO A 233 -29.75 19.94 7.18
CA PRO A 233 -30.48 20.99 7.90
C PRO A 233 -31.05 22.06 6.95
N ASP A 234 -30.56 22.13 5.73
CA ASP A 234 -30.98 23.09 4.72
C ASP A 234 -31.34 22.35 3.40
N PRO A 235 -32.61 22.36 2.98
CA PRO A 235 -33.03 21.76 1.71
C PRO A 235 -32.34 22.34 0.48
N GLU A 236 -31.88 23.60 0.52
CA GLU A 236 -31.16 24.23 -0.59
C GLU A 236 -29.71 23.74 -0.68
N ALA A 237 -29.15 23.16 0.36
CA ALA A 237 -27.82 22.57 0.34
C ALA A 237 -27.75 21.30 -0.53
N GLN A 238 -28.89 20.70 -0.88
CA GLN A 238 -28.93 19.53 -1.76
C GLN A 238 -28.56 19.83 -3.21
N ASP A 239 -28.75 21.08 -3.65
CA ASP A 239 -28.47 21.51 -5.03
C ASP A 239 -27.04 22.06 -5.21
N HIS A 240 -26.22 22.11 -4.17
CA HIS A 240 -24.86 22.59 -4.30
C HIS A 240 -23.93 21.51 -4.87
N HIS A 241 -23.33 21.80 -6.01
CA HIS A 241 -22.27 21.02 -6.63
C HIS A 241 -20.98 21.17 -5.81
N TRP A 242 -20.74 20.27 -4.87
CA TRP A 242 -19.51 20.24 -4.10
C TRP A 242 -18.38 19.72 -4.98
N LYS A 243 -17.43 20.60 -5.34
CA LYS A 243 -16.18 20.19 -5.98
C LYS A 243 -15.23 19.68 -4.92
N PHE A 244 -14.89 18.40 -5.01
CA PHE A 244 -13.88 17.79 -4.18
C PHE A 244 -12.51 17.92 -4.82
N ASN A 245 -11.64 18.74 -4.23
CA ASN A 245 -10.22 18.72 -4.57
C ASN A 245 -9.52 17.74 -3.65
N PHE A 246 -9.09 16.61 -4.19
CA PHE A 246 -8.19 15.69 -3.49
C PHE A 246 -6.81 16.36 -3.42
N VAL A 247 -6.49 16.98 -2.31
CA VAL A 247 -5.12 17.40 -2.00
C VAL A 247 -4.46 16.23 -1.30
N THR A 248 -3.76 15.39 -2.06
CA THR A 248 -3.00 14.24 -1.51
C THR A 248 -1.64 14.66 -0.96
N SER A 249 -1.17 15.87 -1.27
CA SER A 249 0.12 16.37 -0.81
C SER A 249 -0.03 17.13 0.50
N GLY A 250 0.53 16.60 1.58
CA GLY A 250 0.70 17.30 2.85
C GLY A 250 -0.09 16.76 4.03
N MET A 251 -0.79 15.64 3.89
CA MET A 251 -1.57 15.04 4.98
C MET A 251 -0.80 13.98 5.78
N GLU A 252 0.48 13.81 5.51
CA GLU A 252 1.26 12.70 6.06
C GLU A 252 1.75 12.91 7.50
N GLN A 253 1.53 14.08 8.11
CA GLN A 253 2.22 14.40 9.36
C GLN A 253 1.35 14.74 10.56
N ASP A 254 0.05 14.93 10.43
CA ASP A 254 -0.80 15.20 11.57
C ASP A 254 -1.69 14.01 11.93
N PRO A 255 -1.66 13.54 13.18
CA PRO A 255 -2.64 12.57 13.66
C PRO A 255 -4.03 13.21 13.59
N PHE A 256 -4.93 12.58 12.83
CA PHE A 256 -6.32 13.03 12.76
C PHE A 256 -6.93 13.05 14.14
N VAL A 257 -7.53 14.16 14.53
CA VAL A 257 -8.40 14.21 15.70
C VAL A 257 -9.68 13.40 15.38
N PRO A 258 -10.27 12.71 16.36
CA PRO A 258 -11.44 11.85 16.14
C PRO A 258 -12.59 12.53 15.38
N LEU A 259 -12.80 13.82 15.63
CA LEU A 259 -13.82 14.63 14.94
C LEU A 259 -13.60 14.74 13.42
N GLU A 260 -12.35 14.82 12.95
CA GLU A 260 -12.04 14.88 11.53
C GLU A 260 -12.24 13.52 10.84
N THR A 261 -11.99 12.44 11.56
CA THR A 261 -12.25 11.08 11.06
C THR A 261 -13.75 10.86 10.87
N ASP A 262 -14.57 11.27 11.83
CA ASP A 262 -16.03 11.16 11.76
C ASP A 262 -16.61 12.03 10.65
N LEU A 263 -16.13 13.27 10.50
CA LEU A 263 -16.53 14.16 9.40
C LEU A 263 -16.15 13.61 8.04
N ARG A 264 -15.01 12.94 7.91
CA ARG A 264 -14.60 12.31 6.64
C ARG A 264 -15.44 11.09 6.30
N ALA A 265 -15.78 10.25 7.27
CA ALA A 265 -16.67 9.11 7.06
C ALA A 265 -18.04 9.56 6.55
N VAL A 266 -18.62 10.60 7.17
CA VAL A 266 -19.86 11.25 6.73
C VAL A 266 -19.71 11.84 5.32
N TRP A 267 -18.58 12.45 5.02
CA TRP A 267 -18.29 13.05 3.73
C TRP A 267 -18.20 12.00 2.60
N PHE A 268 -17.54 10.88 2.84
CA PHE A 268 -17.45 9.76 1.89
C PHE A 268 -18.82 9.12 1.63
N ALA A 269 -19.63 8.94 2.65
CA ALA A 269 -20.99 8.42 2.52
C ALA A 269 -21.88 9.37 1.70
N GLY A 270 -21.84 10.67 1.96
CA GLY A 270 -22.60 11.68 1.21
C GLY A 270 -22.21 11.75 -0.27
N ARG A 271 -20.94 11.56 -0.63
CA ARG A 271 -20.48 11.57 -2.02
C ARG A 271 -21.02 10.40 -2.83
N GLN A 272 -21.09 9.21 -2.25
CA GLN A 272 -21.64 8.04 -2.94
C GLN A 272 -23.12 8.22 -3.26
N HIS A 273 -23.84 8.88 -2.38
CA HIS A 273 -25.24 9.23 -2.61
C HIS A 273 -25.39 10.26 -3.75
N ALA A 274 -24.59 11.29 -3.77
CA ALA A 274 -24.58 12.31 -4.84
C ALA A 274 -24.21 11.72 -6.22
N LEU A 275 -23.29 10.76 -6.27
CA LEU A 275 -22.94 10.09 -7.53
C LEU A 275 -24.03 9.16 -8.06
N LYS A 276 -24.86 8.56 -7.18
CA LYS A 276 -26.04 7.78 -7.60
C LYS A 276 -27.18 8.65 -8.13
N LEU A 277 -27.33 9.88 -7.62
CA LEU A 277 -28.38 10.82 -8.06
C LEU A 277 -28.01 11.61 -9.33
N GLY A 278 -26.72 11.79 -9.62
CA GLY A 278 -26.21 12.51 -10.80
C GLY A 278 -26.09 11.65 -12.08
N GLY A 279 -26.41 10.36 -12.03
CA GLY A 279 -26.33 9.42 -13.15
C GLY A 279 -27.58 9.31 -14.01
N GLY A 280 -28.51 10.25 -13.92
CA GLY A 280 -29.76 10.27 -14.66
C GLY A 280 -29.95 11.55 -15.46
N SER A 281 -29.21 11.71 -16.55
CA SER A 281 -29.65 12.46 -17.77
C SER A 281 -28.57 12.31 -18.85
#